data_31346c3545ec6dcdcd8ce23789a91d59
#
_entry.id   31346c3545ec6dcdcd8ce23789a91d59
#
_cell.length_a   1.000
_cell.length_b   1.000
_cell.length_c   1.000
_cell.angle_alpha   90.00
_cell.angle_beta   90.00
_cell.angle_gamma   90.00
#
_symmetry.space_group_name_H-M   'P 1'
#
loop_
_entity.id
_entity.type
_entity.pdbx_description
1 polymer ?
#
loop_
_entity_poly.entity_id
_entity_poly.type
_entity_poly.pdbx_seq_one_letter_code
_entity_poly.pdbx_strand_id
1 'polypeptide(L)'
;MDDNKDIKKIEKRILYGFFWFFGLLPLSVILSLYLLQSEDDLPPVSMLDNPPELLASDIIANNGRGENVTIGKFWQVNRSSVPYSEISTNVLDALISTEDERFLEHSGIDFRALMRSISSMGKSGGASTIPQQLAKLLFTLQKRSRNKNETKSTSSKFLGKFGRINEKAQEHIIATRLEKRYTKKEILTMYLNQFDYLYNAVGIENAATVYFNKTAAELSKAEAATLVGMCKNPGLYNPHSYQIRNYARRLASRRNVEPEDISQKDIDAERTKDSLRAIGRRNQVLFQWLRNSNNNNPALSNKISRKEYDSLKMTPILVSYTTVDHKEGLAPYFRESLRQEVSKLLKEKDKNGDYLYAKKDGTPYNIYRDGLKIYTTLNTSLQKKAEAAVVRHLSGKDPLNKNANKVPALQEKFDRNNR
;
A
#
# COMPACT_ATOMS: atom_id res chain seq x y z
N MET A 1 36.93 -10.77 57.77
CA MET A 1 35.56 -11.15 57.38
C MET A 1 34.69 -9.96 56.91
N ASP A 2 35.16 -8.72 57.13
CA ASP A 2 34.43 -7.49 56.68
C ASP A 2 34.68 -7.07 55.23
N ASP A 3 35.88 -7.29 54.71
CA ASP A 3 36.24 -6.88 53.32
C ASP A 3 35.31 -7.46 52.24
N ASN A 4 34.80 -8.66 52.44
CA ASN A 4 33.95 -9.34 51.46
C ASN A 4 32.50 -8.76 51.41
N LYS A 5 32.07 -8.09 52.51
CA LYS A 5 30.76 -7.41 52.54
C LYS A 5 30.82 -6.04 51.84
N ASP A 6 31.95 -5.35 51.96
CA ASP A 6 32.13 -4.04 51.33
C ASP A 6 32.37 -4.18 49.81
N ILE A 7 33.09 -5.21 49.38
CA ILE A 7 33.24 -5.52 47.94
C ILE A 7 31.87 -5.81 47.32
N LYS A 8 31.01 -6.63 47.94
CA LYS A 8 29.66 -6.91 47.46
C LYS A 8 28.73 -5.68 47.44
N LYS A 9 28.92 -4.73 48.37
CA LYS A 9 28.23 -3.44 48.37
C LYS A 9 28.67 -2.55 47.21
N ILE A 10 29.96 -2.51 46.93
CA ILE A 10 30.53 -1.74 45.80
C ILE A 10 30.06 -2.34 44.46
N GLU A 11 30.13 -3.66 44.31
CA GLU A 11 29.62 -4.36 43.11
C GLU A 11 28.14 -4.07 42.86
N LYS A 12 27.30 -4.13 43.90
CA LYS A 12 25.89 -3.75 43.78
C LYS A 12 25.67 -2.30 43.35
N ARG A 13 26.46 -1.35 43.93
CA ARG A 13 26.38 0.08 43.59
C ARG A 13 26.80 0.34 42.13
N ILE A 14 27.86 -0.35 41.68
CA ILE A 14 28.30 -0.28 40.27
C ILE A 14 27.26 -0.89 39.37
N LEU A 15 26.67 -2.03 39.72
CA LEU A 15 25.60 -2.69 38.94
C LEU A 15 24.36 -1.82 38.88
N TYR A 16 23.93 -1.19 39.99
CA TYR A 16 22.80 -0.23 40.00
C TYR A 16 23.13 1.01 39.18
N GLY A 17 24.34 1.58 39.31
CA GLY A 17 24.79 2.73 38.52
C GLY A 17 24.79 2.41 37.02
N PHE A 18 25.26 1.22 36.64
CA PHE A 18 25.25 0.73 35.29
C PHE A 18 23.79 0.54 34.76
N PHE A 19 22.92 -0.05 35.58
CA PHE A 19 21.51 -0.26 35.24
C PHE A 19 20.75 1.07 35.09
N TRP A 20 21.00 2.05 35.97
CA TRP A 20 20.46 3.40 35.89
C TRP A 20 20.97 4.16 34.66
N PHE A 21 22.28 4.07 34.39
CA PHE A 21 22.88 4.75 33.24
C PHE A 21 22.43 4.17 31.90
N PHE A 22 22.49 2.87 31.75
CA PHE A 22 22.09 2.21 30.47
C PHE A 22 20.59 2.02 30.32
N GLY A 23 19.82 2.01 31.39
CA GLY A 23 18.35 1.91 31.36
C GLY A 23 17.65 3.25 31.21
N LEU A 24 18.08 4.27 31.98
CA LEU A 24 17.43 5.60 31.96
C LEU A 24 17.95 6.52 30.87
N LEU A 25 19.20 6.38 30.43
CA LEU A 25 19.77 7.26 29.40
C LEU A 25 19.03 7.10 28.06
N PRO A 26 18.72 5.90 27.54
CA PRO A 26 17.89 5.74 26.36
C PRO A 26 16.46 6.30 26.57
N LEU A 27 15.89 6.10 27.75
CA LEU A 27 14.57 6.61 28.09
C LEU A 27 14.55 8.15 28.15
N SER A 28 15.57 8.77 28.73
CA SER A 28 15.69 10.24 28.79
C SER A 28 15.91 10.84 27.38
N VAL A 29 16.67 10.18 26.52
CA VAL A 29 16.84 10.59 25.12
C VAL A 29 15.51 10.49 24.37
N ILE A 30 14.76 9.40 24.53
CA ILE A 30 13.43 9.25 23.92
C ILE A 30 12.50 10.34 24.46
N LEU A 31 12.46 10.54 25.77
CA LEU A 31 11.62 11.57 26.39
C LEU A 31 12.00 12.99 25.92
N SER A 32 13.31 13.29 25.83
CA SER A 32 13.76 14.60 25.34
C SER A 32 13.38 14.82 23.87
N LEU A 33 13.44 13.78 23.02
CA LEU A 33 12.97 13.86 21.63
C LEU A 33 11.47 14.13 21.54
N TYR A 34 10.66 13.57 22.46
CA TYR A 34 9.24 13.87 22.55
C TYR A 34 8.98 15.33 23.02
N LEU A 35 9.75 15.80 23.98
CA LEU A 35 9.61 17.16 24.52
C LEU A 35 10.13 18.24 23.58
N LEU A 36 11.12 17.92 22.74
CA LEU A 36 11.70 18.83 21.75
C LEU A 36 10.92 18.88 20.42
N GLN A 37 9.88 18.06 20.26
CA GLN A 37 9.02 18.13 19.07
C GLN A 37 8.23 19.44 19.09
N SER A 38 8.54 20.34 18.15
CA SER A 38 7.70 21.51 17.93
C SER A 38 6.37 21.11 17.29
N GLU A 39 5.30 21.87 17.55
CA GLU A 39 4.01 21.65 16.90
C GLU A 39 4.09 21.82 15.37
N ASP A 40 5.04 22.63 14.88
CA ASP A 40 5.28 22.87 13.46
C ASP A 40 5.83 21.62 12.71
N ASP A 41 6.47 20.69 13.43
CA ASP A 41 6.96 19.44 12.87
C ASP A 41 5.89 18.36 12.71
N LEU A 42 4.75 18.54 13.36
CA LEU A 42 3.61 17.62 13.35
C LEU A 42 2.54 18.09 12.36
N PRO A 43 1.77 17.18 11.75
CA PRO A 43 0.65 17.59 10.93
C PRO A 43 -0.38 18.36 11.76
N PRO A 44 -0.95 19.45 11.21
CA PRO A 44 -1.99 20.21 11.90
C PRO A 44 -3.19 19.33 12.22
N VAL A 45 -3.87 19.66 13.31
CA VAL A 45 -5.03 18.90 13.81
C VAL A 45 -6.10 18.73 12.74
N SER A 46 -6.34 19.76 11.92
CA SER A 46 -7.28 19.72 10.79
C SER A 46 -6.93 18.67 9.73
N MET A 47 -5.66 18.36 9.55
CA MET A 47 -5.21 17.32 8.63
C MET A 47 -5.39 15.90 9.22
N LEU A 48 -5.45 15.79 10.55
CA LEU A 48 -5.80 14.55 11.23
C LEU A 48 -7.31 14.30 11.21
N ASP A 49 -8.12 15.36 11.24
CA ASP A 49 -9.58 15.26 11.15
C ASP A 49 -10.04 14.89 9.74
N ASN A 50 -9.28 15.32 8.72
CA ASN A 50 -9.50 14.96 7.32
C ASN A 50 -8.17 14.53 6.70
N PRO A 51 -7.75 13.27 6.90
CA PRO A 51 -6.52 12.77 6.30
C PRO A 51 -6.56 12.94 4.79
N PRO A 52 -5.44 13.31 4.15
CA PRO A 52 -5.42 13.51 2.71
C PRO A 52 -5.71 12.20 1.98
N GLU A 53 -6.95 12.02 1.58
CA GLU A 53 -7.38 10.93 0.71
C GLU A 53 -7.13 11.35 -0.74
N LEU A 54 -6.28 10.61 -1.43
CA LEU A 54 -6.13 10.74 -2.88
C LEU A 54 -7.19 9.86 -3.54
N LEU A 55 -8.36 10.42 -3.80
CA LEU A 55 -9.45 9.70 -4.42
C LEU A 55 -9.36 9.79 -5.95
N ALA A 56 -9.48 8.65 -6.61
CA ALA A 56 -9.63 8.61 -8.06
C ALA A 56 -10.93 9.30 -8.49
N SER A 57 -10.93 10.02 -9.61
CA SER A 57 -12.13 10.59 -10.18
C SER A 57 -12.80 9.61 -11.14
N ASP A 58 -14.08 9.36 -10.95
CA ASP A 58 -14.87 8.43 -11.77
C ASP A 58 -15.36 9.09 -13.07
N ILE A 59 -15.23 8.37 -14.17
CA ILE A 59 -15.82 8.75 -15.47
C ILE A 59 -17.11 7.96 -15.64
N ILE A 60 -18.22 8.66 -15.67
CA ILE A 60 -19.56 8.11 -15.68
C ILE A 60 -20.20 8.33 -17.04
N ALA A 61 -20.74 7.27 -17.63
CA ALA A 61 -21.42 7.29 -18.93
C ALA A 61 -22.77 6.57 -18.84
N ASN A 62 -23.65 6.80 -19.81
CA ASN A 62 -24.95 6.15 -19.89
C ASN A 62 -24.81 4.80 -20.62
N ASN A 63 -25.51 3.76 -20.16
CA ASN A 63 -25.50 2.44 -20.82
C ASN A 63 -26.50 2.30 -22.00
N GLY A 64 -27.19 3.39 -22.36
CA GLY A 64 -28.23 3.39 -23.38
C GLY A 64 -29.61 2.94 -22.87
N ARG A 65 -29.73 2.55 -21.61
CA ARG A 65 -31.00 2.21 -20.93
C ARG A 65 -31.36 3.21 -19.83
N GLY A 66 -30.63 4.33 -19.74
CA GLY A 66 -30.82 5.35 -18.72
C GLY A 66 -30.03 5.14 -17.44
N GLU A 67 -29.23 4.06 -17.33
CA GLU A 67 -28.41 3.78 -16.15
C GLU A 67 -26.99 4.34 -16.31
N ASN A 68 -26.47 4.91 -15.24
CA ASN A 68 -25.10 5.40 -15.16
C ASN A 68 -24.13 4.25 -14.84
N VAL A 69 -23.09 4.13 -15.66
CA VAL A 69 -22.03 3.13 -15.46
C VAL A 69 -20.66 3.80 -15.48
N THR A 70 -19.76 3.37 -14.63
CA THR A 70 -18.37 3.85 -14.63
C THR A 70 -17.62 3.19 -15.79
N ILE A 71 -17.06 4.01 -16.69
CA ILE A 71 -16.31 3.55 -17.87
C ILE A 71 -14.78 3.66 -17.68
N GLY A 72 -14.35 4.30 -16.62
CA GLY A 72 -12.95 4.48 -16.26
C GLY A 72 -12.79 5.42 -15.10
N LYS A 73 -11.54 5.60 -14.68
CA LYS A 73 -11.17 6.50 -13.59
C LYS A 73 -9.93 7.29 -13.96
N PHE A 74 -9.85 8.53 -13.47
CA PHE A 74 -8.60 9.28 -13.49
C PHE A 74 -7.97 9.23 -12.10
N TRP A 75 -6.71 8.81 -12.03
CA TRP A 75 -5.98 8.73 -10.76
C TRP A 75 -4.50 9.10 -10.94
N GLN A 76 -3.93 9.74 -9.95
CA GLN A 76 -2.49 9.80 -9.77
C GLN A 76 -2.00 8.50 -9.11
N VAL A 77 -2.88 7.99 -8.21
CA VAL A 77 -2.74 6.71 -7.54
C VAL A 77 -4.12 6.07 -7.54
N ASN A 78 -4.29 4.89 -8.14
CA ASN A 78 -5.58 4.21 -8.19
C ASN A 78 -5.99 3.81 -6.77
N ARG A 79 -6.98 4.50 -6.20
CA ARG A 79 -7.56 4.23 -4.88
C ARG A 79 -9.06 4.06 -4.99
N SER A 80 -9.54 2.93 -4.51
CA SER A 80 -10.95 2.71 -4.20
C SER A 80 -11.03 2.50 -2.70
N SER A 81 -11.57 3.49 -1.98
CA SER A 81 -11.83 3.34 -0.54
C SER A 81 -13.09 2.52 -0.35
N VAL A 82 -13.02 1.53 0.51
CA VAL A 82 -14.17 0.72 0.92
C VAL A 82 -14.43 0.90 2.42
N PRO A 83 -15.70 0.89 2.86
CA PRO A 83 -16.04 0.96 4.26
C PRO A 83 -15.64 -0.34 4.99
N TYR A 84 -15.55 -0.28 6.33
CA TYR A 84 -15.19 -1.44 7.15
C TYR A 84 -16.05 -2.68 6.87
N SER A 85 -17.33 -2.49 6.61
CA SER A 85 -18.31 -3.58 6.32
C SER A 85 -18.04 -4.33 5.02
N GLU A 86 -17.32 -3.74 4.09
CA GLU A 86 -16.96 -4.33 2.80
C GLU A 86 -15.54 -4.94 2.79
N ILE A 87 -14.85 -4.93 3.92
CA ILE A 87 -13.57 -5.61 4.08
C ILE A 87 -13.78 -6.99 4.69
N SER A 88 -13.28 -8.03 4.04
CA SER A 88 -13.35 -9.38 4.57
C SER A 88 -12.75 -9.46 5.98
N THR A 89 -13.45 -10.11 6.90
CA THR A 89 -12.95 -10.40 8.24
C THR A 89 -11.65 -11.20 8.20
N ASN A 90 -11.43 -12.00 7.15
CA ASN A 90 -10.16 -12.70 6.93
C ASN A 90 -8.96 -11.74 6.80
N VAL A 91 -9.15 -10.60 6.16
CA VAL A 91 -8.09 -9.57 6.04
C VAL A 91 -7.81 -8.92 7.38
N LEU A 92 -8.87 -8.57 8.12
CA LEU A 92 -8.76 -7.94 9.44
C LEU A 92 -8.06 -8.85 10.44
N ASP A 93 -8.46 -10.12 10.50
CA ASP A 93 -7.89 -11.11 11.41
C ASP A 93 -6.42 -11.44 11.06
N ALA A 94 -6.10 -11.59 9.78
CA ALA A 94 -4.73 -11.77 9.32
C ALA A 94 -3.85 -10.57 9.67
N LEU A 95 -4.35 -9.33 9.47
CA LEU A 95 -3.63 -8.08 9.76
C LEU A 95 -3.35 -7.94 11.25
N ILE A 96 -4.39 -8.07 12.10
CA ILE A 96 -4.26 -7.98 13.55
C ILE A 96 -3.30 -9.06 14.05
N SER A 97 -3.45 -10.30 13.62
CA SER A 97 -2.59 -11.40 14.04
C SER A 97 -1.12 -11.21 13.69
N THR A 98 -0.83 -10.46 12.60
CA THR A 98 0.52 -10.35 12.06
C THR A 98 1.22 -9.08 12.48
N GLU A 99 0.53 -7.96 12.41
CA GLU A 99 1.14 -6.64 12.60
C GLU A 99 0.93 -6.10 14.00
N ASP A 100 -0.18 -6.47 14.68
CA ASP A 100 -0.55 -5.89 15.97
C ASP A 100 -1.50 -6.78 16.79
N GLU A 101 -0.97 -7.88 17.34
CA GLU A 101 -1.78 -8.89 18.05
C GLU A 101 -2.59 -8.34 19.24
N ARG A 102 -2.19 -7.22 19.81
CA ARG A 102 -2.84 -6.52 20.92
C ARG A 102 -3.51 -5.22 20.52
N PHE A 103 -3.90 -5.10 19.26
CA PHE A 103 -4.46 -3.88 18.69
C PHE A 103 -5.61 -3.27 19.52
N LEU A 104 -6.45 -4.10 20.15
CA LEU A 104 -7.56 -3.64 20.99
C LEU A 104 -7.15 -3.23 22.42
N GLU A 105 -5.91 -3.54 22.84
CA GLU A 105 -5.45 -3.35 24.22
C GLU A 105 -4.66 -2.06 24.45
N HIS A 106 -4.26 -1.34 23.40
CA HIS A 106 -3.43 -0.15 23.51
C HIS A 106 -4.05 1.06 22.78
N SER A 107 -3.56 2.27 23.10
CA SER A 107 -3.99 3.54 22.50
C SER A 107 -2.86 4.15 21.63
N GLY A 108 -2.49 3.45 20.56
CA GLY A 108 -1.50 3.88 19.57
C GLY A 108 -0.09 3.35 19.82
N ILE A 109 0.31 3.07 21.05
CA ILE A 109 1.62 2.52 21.42
C ILE A 109 1.45 1.25 22.25
N ASP A 110 2.02 0.15 21.80
CA ASP A 110 2.10 -1.09 22.59
C ASP A 110 3.40 -1.11 23.40
N PHE A 111 3.32 -0.64 24.65
CA PHE A 111 4.48 -0.60 25.55
C PHE A 111 5.07 -1.97 25.86
N ARG A 112 4.25 -3.03 25.92
CA ARG A 112 4.76 -4.40 26.16
C ARG A 112 5.58 -4.90 24.96
N ALA A 113 5.11 -4.66 23.72
CA ALA A 113 5.87 -4.99 22.53
C ALA A 113 7.14 -4.14 22.41
N LEU A 114 7.09 -2.86 22.77
CA LEU A 114 8.23 -1.96 22.78
C LEU A 114 9.30 -2.46 23.75
N MET A 115 8.94 -2.77 25.00
CA MET A 115 9.87 -3.30 26.02
C MET A 115 10.45 -4.65 25.60
N ARG A 116 9.64 -5.56 25.04
CA ARG A 116 10.11 -6.83 24.47
C ARG A 116 11.12 -6.63 23.34
N SER A 117 10.88 -5.68 22.45
CA SER A 117 11.79 -5.37 21.33
C SER A 117 13.11 -4.80 21.82
N ILE A 118 13.09 -3.91 22.80
CA ILE A 118 14.28 -3.34 23.42
C ILE A 118 15.09 -4.42 24.12
N SER A 119 14.46 -5.24 24.97
CA SER A 119 15.14 -6.31 25.74
C SER A 119 15.74 -7.39 24.84
N SER A 120 15.13 -7.66 23.69
CA SER A 120 15.63 -8.65 22.72
C SER A 120 16.54 -8.05 21.64
N MET A 121 16.90 -6.77 21.73
CA MET A 121 17.64 -6.03 20.69
C MET A 121 16.99 -6.18 19.29
N GLY A 122 15.66 -6.21 19.22
CA GLY A 122 14.90 -6.34 17.99
C GLY A 122 14.76 -7.77 17.44
N LYS A 123 15.35 -8.79 18.10
CA LYS A 123 15.30 -10.19 17.65
C LYS A 123 13.91 -10.82 17.82
N SER A 124 13.10 -10.34 18.77
CA SER A 124 11.78 -10.90 19.12
C SER A 124 10.62 -10.29 18.33
N GLY A 125 10.86 -9.72 17.15
CA GLY A 125 9.84 -9.15 16.27
C GLY A 125 9.70 -7.62 16.35
N GLY A 126 8.85 -7.06 15.49
CA GLY A 126 8.56 -5.62 15.46
C GLY A 126 7.74 -5.15 16.66
N ALA A 127 7.89 -3.88 17.02
CA ALA A 127 7.13 -3.21 18.09
C ALA A 127 6.23 -2.10 17.53
N SER A 128 6.16 -1.94 16.21
CA SER A 128 5.33 -0.91 15.59
C SER A 128 3.89 -1.39 15.51
N THR A 129 2.97 -0.56 15.97
CA THR A 129 1.52 -0.79 15.94
C THR A 129 0.91 -0.37 14.60
N ILE A 130 -0.31 -0.83 14.29
CA ILE A 130 -1.07 -0.41 13.10
C ILE A 130 -1.27 1.12 13.06
N PRO A 131 -1.64 1.82 14.16
CA PRO A 131 -1.71 3.28 14.14
C PRO A 131 -0.39 3.98 13.82
N GLN A 132 0.74 3.45 14.26
CA GLN A 132 2.06 4.00 13.92
C GLN A 132 2.40 3.78 12.43
N GLN A 133 2.04 2.62 11.89
CA GLN A 133 2.19 2.36 10.46
C GLN A 133 1.28 3.27 9.64
N LEU A 134 0.04 3.52 10.08
CA LEU A 134 -0.88 4.47 9.45
C LEU A 134 -0.32 5.89 9.49
N ALA A 135 0.20 6.35 10.64
CA ALA A 135 0.85 7.64 10.78
C ALA A 135 2.00 7.81 9.78
N LYS A 136 2.80 6.77 9.61
CA LYS A 136 3.87 6.74 8.61
C LYS A 136 3.35 6.87 7.18
N LEU A 137 2.30 6.11 6.81
CA LEU A 137 1.70 6.15 5.47
C LEU A 137 1.12 7.54 5.15
N LEU A 138 0.41 8.14 6.10
CA LEU A 138 -0.28 9.41 5.89
C LEU A 138 0.67 10.63 5.86
N PHE A 139 1.71 10.64 6.70
CA PHE A 139 2.46 11.87 6.96
C PHE A 139 3.97 11.74 6.67
N THR A 140 4.63 10.70 7.16
CA THR A 140 6.09 10.61 7.06
C THR A 140 6.57 10.38 5.63
N LEU A 141 5.90 9.52 4.88
CA LEU A 141 6.26 9.23 3.49
C LEU A 141 5.96 10.40 2.56
N GLN A 142 4.90 11.15 2.82
CA GLN A 142 4.57 12.36 2.06
C GLN A 142 5.61 13.47 2.27
N LYS A 143 6.06 13.69 3.51
CA LYS A 143 7.13 14.65 3.85
C LYS A 143 8.43 14.29 3.12
N ARG A 144 8.80 13.02 3.07
CA ARG A 144 9.98 12.54 2.33
C ARG A 144 9.88 12.77 0.82
N SER A 145 8.69 12.63 0.24
CA SER A 145 8.48 12.87 -1.19
C SER A 145 8.61 14.34 -1.56
N ARG A 146 8.14 15.25 -0.69
CA ARG A 146 8.30 16.72 -0.90
C ARG A 146 9.75 17.16 -0.81
N ASN A 147 10.49 16.64 0.17
CA ASN A 147 11.89 17.05 0.44
C ASN A 147 12.92 16.42 -0.52
N LYS A 148 12.53 15.46 -1.37
CA LYS A 148 13.44 14.89 -2.38
C LYS A 148 13.92 15.90 -3.42
N ASN A 149 13.22 17.01 -3.59
CA ASN A 149 13.59 18.09 -4.51
C ASN A 149 14.49 19.14 -3.84
N GLU A 150 14.65 19.11 -2.52
CA GLU A 150 15.54 19.99 -1.77
C GLU A 150 16.78 19.21 -1.36
N THR A 151 17.85 19.41 -2.12
CA THR A 151 19.26 19.08 -1.85
C THR A 151 19.58 17.76 -1.15
N LYS A 152 20.33 16.92 -1.85
CA LYS A 152 21.20 15.90 -1.26
C LYS A 152 22.21 16.55 -0.31
N SER A 153 21.80 16.91 0.89
CA SER A 153 22.73 17.21 1.97
C SER A 153 23.40 15.90 2.36
N THR A 154 24.72 15.87 2.23
CA THR A 154 25.60 14.81 2.66
C THR A 154 25.61 14.77 4.21
N SER A 155 24.50 14.35 4.80
CA SER A 155 24.43 14.13 6.25
C SER A 155 25.06 12.78 6.57
N SER A 156 26.06 12.80 7.44
CA SER A 156 26.80 11.62 7.88
C SER A 156 25.84 10.50 8.31
N LYS A 157 26.28 9.23 8.19
CA LYS A 157 25.49 8.04 8.65
C LYS A 157 24.99 8.17 10.10
N PHE A 158 25.63 8.99 10.91
CA PHE A 158 25.26 9.28 12.29
C PHE A 158 24.01 10.17 12.37
N LEU A 159 23.97 11.28 11.63
CA LEU A 159 22.77 12.16 11.50
C LEU A 159 21.57 11.39 10.92
N GLY A 160 21.80 10.44 10.01
CA GLY A 160 20.73 9.59 9.46
C GLY A 160 20.06 8.65 10.50
N LYS A 161 20.79 8.25 11.56
CA LYS A 161 20.20 7.48 12.68
C LYS A 161 19.33 8.36 13.57
N PHE A 162 19.77 9.57 13.89
CA PHE A 162 18.98 10.53 14.67
C PHE A 162 17.72 10.95 13.91
N GLY A 163 17.79 11.18 12.60
CA GLY A 163 16.62 11.47 11.78
C GLY A 163 15.54 10.38 11.85
N ARG A 164 15.94 9.10 11.85
CA ARG A 164 14.99 7.98 12.01
C ARG A 164 14.34 7.92 13.39
N ILE A 165 15.09 8.26 14.45
CA ILE A 165 14.54 8.30 15.82
C ILE A 165 13.51 9.42 15.93
N ASN A 166 13.82 10.58 15.36
CA ASN A 166 12.87 11.71 15.30
C ASN A 166 11.61 11.36 14.51
N GLU A 167 11.75 10.78 13.30
CA GLU A 167 10.60 10.28 12.53
C GLU A 167 9.76 9.29 13.36
N LYS A 168 10.43 8.41 14.12
CA LYS A 168 9.72 7.42 14.93
C LYS A 168 8.98 8.06 16.12
N ALA A 169 9.55 9.09 16.74
CA ALA A 169 8.87 9.87 17.77
C ALA A 169 7.62 10.58 17.20
N GLN A 170 7.71 11.15 16.00
CA GLN A 170 6.55 11.74 15.30
C GLN A 170 5.47 10.69 15.01
N GLU A 171 5.84 9.51 14.50
CA GLU A 171 4.90 8.41 14.27
C GLU A 171 4.15 8.02 15.56
N HIS A 172 4.82 7.97 16.71
CA HIS A 172 4.21 7.66 18.01
C HIS A 172 3.19 8.73 18.44
N ILE A 173 3.57 10.02 18.35
CA ILE A 173 2.69 11.14 18.71
C ILE A 173 1.46 11.15 17.80
N ILE A 174 1.65 11.03 16.49
CA ILE A 174 0.54 11.02 15.53
C ILE A 174 -0.36 9.79 15.77
N ALA A 175 0.20 8.61 16.00
CA ALA A 175 -0.56 7.40 16.31
C ALA A 175 -1.47 7.59 17.55
N THR A 176 -0.94 8.19 18.60
CA THR A 176 -1.73 8.50 19.81
C THR A 176 -2.83 9.54 19.53
N ARG A 177 -2.54 10.53 18.67
CA ARG A 177 -3.56 11.53 18.25
C ARG A 177 -4.65 10.89 17.39
N LEU A 178 -4.30 9.95 16.50
CA LEU A 178 -5.26 9.19 15.68
C LEU A 178 -6.19 8.35 16.57
N GLU A 179 -5.65 7.62 17.54
CA GLU A 179 -6.45 6.80 18.48
C GLU A 179 -7.39 7.61 19.37
N LYS A 180 -7.09 8.89 19.63
CA LYS A 180 -8.00 9.79 20.34
C LYS A 180 -9.18 10.27 19.48
N ARG A 181 -9.06 10.20 18.13
CA ARG A 181 -10.05 10.74 17.19
C ARG A 181 -10.86 9.69 16.49
N TYR A 182 -10.24 8.56 16.19
CA TYR A 182 -10.81 7.50 15.38
C TYR A 182 -11.00 6.22 16.17
N THR A 183 -12.06 5.51 15.90
CA THR A 183 -12.31 4.19 16.44
C THR A 183 -11.31 3.17 15.85
N LYS A 184 -11.12 2.06 16.51
CA LYS A 184 -10.29 0.95 16.03
C LYS A 184 -10.68 0.49 14.63
N LYS A 185 -11.98 0.44 14.32
CA LYS A 185 -12.50 0.07 12.99
C LYS A 185 -12.10 1.08 11.93
N GLU A 186 -12.22 2.36 12.21
CA GLU A 186 -11.80 3.43 11.28
C GLU A 186 -10.29 3.41 11.04
N ILE A 187 -9.47 3.17 12.06
CA ILE A 187 -8.01 3.05 11.92
C ILE A 187 -7.64 1.87 11.00
N LEU A 188 -8.26 0.70 11.19
CA LEU A 188 -8.05 -0.47 10.30
C LEU A 188 -8.46 -0.15 8.86
N THR A 189 -9.62 0.47 8.69
CA THR A 189 -10.14 0.87 7.38
C THR A 189 -9.20 1.85 6.69
N MET A 190 -8.77 2.89 7.38
CA MET A 190 -7.82 3.86 6.84
C MET A 190 -6.49 3.20 6.46
N TYR A 191 -5.94 2.32 7.31
CA TYR A 191 -4.69 1.62 7.02
C TYR A 191 -4.80 0.79 5.75
N LEU A 192 -5.83 -0.05 5.64
CA LEU A 192 -6.04 -0.94 4.51
C LEU A 192 -6.34 -0.18 3.21
N ASN A 193 -7.05 0.94 3.27
CA ASN A 193 -7.32 1.80 2.13
C ASN A 193 -6.11 2.64 1.70
N GLN A 194 -5.13 2.87 2.58
CA GLN A 194 -3.97 3.71 2.29
C GLN A 194 -2.74 2.93 1.84
N PHE A 195 -2.67 1.63 2.10
CA PHE A 195 -1.48 0.83 1.83
C PHE A 195 -1.27 0.61 0.33
N ASP A 196 -0.03 0.82 -0.14
CA ASP A 196 0.36 0.62 -1.54
C ASP A 196 0.89 -0.81 -1.74
N TYR A 197 0.09 -1.63 -2.44
CA TYR A 197 0.42 -3.01 -2.81
C TYR A 197 1.23 -3.12 -4.11
N LEU A 198 1.67 -1.98 -4.68
CA LEU A 198 2.33 -1.85 -5.98
C LEU A 198 1.41 -2.14 -7.20
N TYR A 199 1.95 -1.92 -8.39
CA TYR A 199 1.26 -2.17 -9.67
C TYR A 199 -0.12 -1.49 -9.74
N ASN A 200 -0.18 -0.23 -9.33
CA ASN A 200 -1.40 0.59 -9.26
C ASN A 200 -2.48 0.04 -8.30
N ALA A 201 -2.12 -0.87 -7.41
CA ALA A 201 -3.01 -1.44 -6.41
C ALA A 201 -2.85 -0.72 -5.07
N VAL A 202 -3.42 0.48 -4.93
CA VAL A 202 -3.45 1.20 -3.65
C VAL A 202 -4.78 0.98 -2.97
N GLY A 203 -4.72 0.51 -1.73
CA GLY A 203 -5.87 0.06 -0.95
C GLY A 203 -6.24 -1.40 -1.20
N ILE A 204 -6.90 -1.97 -0.20
CA ILE A 204 -7.23 -3.41 -0.17
C ILE A 204 -8.19 -3.82 -1.29
N GLU A 205 -9.13 -2.96 -1.67
CA GLU A 205 -10.08 -3.22 -2.76
C GLU A 205 -9.36 -3.36 -4.10
N ASN A 206 -8.49 -2.39 -4.42
CA ASN A 206 -7.71 -2.47 -5.65
C ASN A 206 -6.74 -3.65 -5.64
N ALA A 207 -6.16 -3.97 -4.48
CA ALA A 207 -5.29 -5.15 -4.36
C ALA A 207 -6.07 -6.46 -4.59
N ALA A 208 -7.28 -6.58 -4.05
CA ALA A 208 -8.15 -7.72 -4.29
C ALA A 208 -8.50 -7.86 -5.78
N THR A 209 -8.89 -6.75 -6.42
CA THR A 209 -9.22 -6.72 -7.85
C THR A 209 -8.00 -7.04 -8.72
N VAL A 210 -6.86 -6.35 -8.48
CA VAL A 210 -5.66 -6.48 -9.32
C VAL A 210 -5.03 -7.86 -9.21
N TYR A 211 -4.93 -8.43 -8.02
CA TYR A 211 -4.23 -9.70 -7.81
C TYR A 211 -5.12 -10.94 -7.91
N PHE A 212 -6.41 -10.81 -7.58
CA PHE A 212 -7.31 -11.97 -7.48
C PHE A 212 -8.60 -11.84 -8.28
N ASN A 213 -8.83 -10.68 -8.93
CA ASN A 213 -10.08 -10.37 -9.65
C ASN A 213 -11.32 -10.56 -8.77
N LYS A 214 -11.24 -10.06 -7.52
CA LYS A 214 -12.26 -10.14 -6.48
C LYS A 214 -12.44 -8.79 -5.81
N THR A 215 -13.53 -8.64 -5.07
CA THR A 215 -13.70 -7.54 -4.12
C THR A 215 -12.96 -7.84 -2.81
N ALA A 216 -12.71 -6.80 -1.99
CA ALA A 216 -12.08 -6.97 -0.68
C ALA A 216 -12.92 -7.87 0.26
N ALA A 217 -14.25 -7.89 0.08
CA ALA A 217 -15.17 -8.73 0.86
C ALA A 217 -15.04 -10.22 0.54
N GLU A 218 -14.67 -10.57 -0.70
CA GLU A 218 -14.63 -11.96 -1.19
C GLU A 218 -13.28 -12.66 -0.95
N LEU A 219 -12.30 -11.97 -0.35
CA LEU A 219 -10.97 -12.52 -0.12
C LEU A 219 -11.03 -13.73 0.83
N SER A 220 -10.54 -14.87 0.36
CA SER A 220 -10.34 -16.07 1.16
C SER A 220 -9.20 -15.89 2.18
N LYS A 221 -9.10 -16.81 3.17
CA LYS A 221 -8.03 -16.76 4.18
C LYS A 221 -6.63 -16.80 3.57
N ALA A 222 -6.41 -17.58 2.51
CA ALA A 222 -5.10 -17.68 1.84
C ALA A 222 -4.75 -16.40 1.06
N GLU A 223 -5.72 -15.80 0.37
CA GLU A 223 -5.56 -14.54 -0.37
C GLU A 223 -5.36 -13.37 0.60
N ALA A 224 -6.17 -13.28 1.65
CA ALA A 224 -6.02 -12.30 2.72
C ALA A 224 -4.63 -12.38 3.37
N ALA A 225 -4.17 -13.58 3.73
CA ALA A 225 -2.84 -13.79 4.28
C ALA A 225 -1.72 -13.41 3.29
N THR A 226 -1.96 -13.55 1.99
CA THR A 226 -1.00 -13.13 0.95
C THR A 226 -0.90 -11.61 0.90
N LEU A 227 -2.02 -10.89 0.83
CA LEU A 227 -2.02 -9.42 0.80
C LEU A 227 -1.46 -8.83 2.11
N VAL A 228 -1.86 -9.35 3.26
CA VAL A 228 -1.30 -8.93 4.56
C VAL A 228 0.20 -9.24 4.62
N GLY A 229 0.64 -10.35 4.07
CA GLY A 229 2.07 -10.66 3.94
C GLY A 229 2.86 -9.59 3.18
N MET A 230 2.25 -8.98 2.17
CA MET A 230 2.85 -7.87 1.41
C MET A 230 3.00 -6.58 2.24
N CYS A 231 2.20 -6.36 3.29
CA CYS A 231 2.30 -5.15 4.12
C CYS A 231 3.70 -4.95 4.72
N LYS A 232 4.45 -6.01 4.96
CA LYS A 232 5.84 -5.90 5.44
C LYS A 232 6.79 -5.33 4.38
N ASN A 233 6.70 -5.79 3.15
CA ASN A 233 7.51 -5.31 2.01
C ASN A 233 6.85 -5.77 0.70
N PRO A 234 6.02 -4.93 0.06
CA PRO A 234 5.32 -5.30 -1.15
C PRO A 234 6.25 -5.58 -2.33
N GLY A 235 7.44 -4.97 -2.38
CA GLY A 235 8.42 -5.24 -3.43
C GLY A 235 9.08 -6.61 -3.32
N LEU A 236 9.12 -7.20 -2.11
CA LEU A 236 9.78 -8.47 -1.85
C LEU A 236 8.81 -9.66 -1.82
N TYR A 237 7.60 -9.45 -1.30
CA TYR A 237 6.62 -10.51 -1.04
C TYR A 237 5.45 -10.53 -2.04
N ASN A 238 5.50 -9.69 -3.08
CA ASN A 238 4.46 -9.65 -4.10
C ASN A 238 4.50 -10.90 -4.99
N PRO A 239 3.41 -11.68 -5.03
CA PRO A 239 3.36 -12.91 -5.81
C PRO A 239 3.37 -12.69 -7.32
N HIS A 240 2.93 -11.51 -7.81
CA HIS A 240 2.97 -11.18 -9.23
C HIS A 240 4.38 -10.78 -9.69
N SER A 241 5.17 -10.13 -8.84
CA SER A 241 6.48 -9.60 -9.23
C SER A 241 7.48 -10.69 -9.68
N TYR A 242 7.38 -11.93 -9.21
CA TYR A 242 8.22 -13.02 -9.69
C TYR A 242 7.79 -13.56 -11.06
N GLN A 243 6.60 -13.27 -11.53
CA GLN A 243 6.12 -13.64 -12.85
C GLN A 243 6.65 -12.69 -13.94
N ILE A 244 6.68 -11.38 -13.65
CA ILE A 244 7.00 -10.33 -14.64
C ILE A 244 8.41 -9.77 -14.53
N ARG A 245 9.17 -10.11 -13.47
CA ARG A 245 10.50 -9.55 -13.24
C ARG A 245 11.49 -10.04 -14.29
N ASN A 246 12.21 -9.10 -14.89
CA ASN A 246 13.33 -9.44 -15.78
C ASN A 246 14.53 -9.93 -14.97
N TYR A 247 14.60 -11.22 -14.74
CA TYR A 247 15.65 -11.85 -13.95
C TYR A 247 17.00 -11.85 -14.67
N ALA A 248 17.03 -11.98 -16.01
CA ALA A 248 18.25 -11.91 -16.78
C ALA A 248 18.97 -10.58 -16.53
N ARG A 249 18.29 -9.45 -16.74
CA ARG A 249 18.86 -8.12 -16.50
C ARG A 249 19.28 -7.91 -15.04
N ARG A 250 18.49 -8.41 -14.07
CA ARG A 250 18.83 -8.30 -12.65
C ARG A 250 20.07 -9.07 -12.25
N LEU A 251 20.22 -10.30 -12.76
CA LEU A 251 21.39 -11.14 -12.50
C LEU A 251 22.62 -10.61 -13.22
N ALA A 252 22.47 -10.18 -14.48
CA ALA A 252 23.50 -9.54 -15.27
C ALA A 252 24.10 -8.32 -14.57
N SER A 253 23.24 -7.42 -14.10
CA SER A 253 23.68 -6.24 -13.31
C SER A 253 24.43 -6.60 -12.02
N ARG A 254 24.07 -7.72 -11.37
CA ARG A 254 24.77 -8.18 -10.15
C ARG A 254 26.11 -8.84 -10.44
N ARG A 255 26.23 -9.53 -11.59
CA ARG A 255 27.42 -10.26 -12.00
C ARG A 255 28.34 -9.43 -12.89
N ASN A 256 27.89 -8.22 -13.29
CA ASN A 256 28.56 -7.33 -14.24
C ASN A 256 28.86 -8.02 -15.58
N VAL A 257 27.83 -8.67 -16.15
CA VAL A 257 27.84 -9.34 -17.46
C VAL A 257 26.63 -8.89 -18.28
N GLU A 258 26.55 -9.28 -19.56
CA GLU A 258 25.38 -8.96 -20.37
C GLU A 258 24.19 -9.88 -20.03
N PRO A 259 22.93 -9.42 -20.21
CA PRO A 259 21.73 -10.21 -19.91
C PRO A 259 21.67 -11.55 -20.68
N GLU A 260 22.24 -11.60 -21.87
CA GLU A 260 22.30 -12.76 -22.76
C GLU A 260 23.23 -13.87 -22.22
N ASP A 261 24.19 -13.53 -21.37
CA ASP A 261 25.13 -14.45 -20.73
C ASP A 261 24.52 -15.20 -19.54
N ILE A 262 23.32 -14.81 -19.12
CA ILE A 262 22.63 -15.43 -17.97
C ILE A 262 21.92 -16.71 -18.42
N SER A 263 22.29 -17.82 -17.82
CA SER A 263 21.67 -19.12 -18.13
C SER A 263 20.20 -19.16 -17.69
N GLN A 264 19.36 -19.88 -18.46
CA GLN A 264 17.96 -20.08 -18.11
C GLN A 264 17.81 -20.76 -16.73
N LYS A 265 18.73 -21.65 -16.38
CA LYS A 265 18.79 -22.31 -15.07
C LYS A 265 18.94 -21.30 -13.92
N ASP A 266 19.77 -20.27 -14.06
CA ASP A 266 19.95 -19.23 -13.06
C ASP A 266 18.69 -18.35 -12.92
N ILE A 267 18.04 -18.04 -14.04
CA ILE A 267 16.79 -17.31 -14.10
C ILE A 267 15.70 -18.05 -13.33
N ASP A 268 15.53 -19.34 -13.60
CA ASP A 268 14.50 -20.18 -12.97
C ASP A 268 14.79 -20.40 -11.48
N ALA A 269 16.06 -20.53 -11.10
CA ALA A 269 16.46 -20.63 -9.70
C ALA A 269 16.13 -19.34 -8.92
N GLU A 270 16.40 -18.15 -9.47
CA GLU A 270 16.09 -16.88 -8.79
C GLU A 270 14.59 -16.62 -8.76
N ARG A 271 13.84 -16.99 -9.82
CA ARG A 271 12.36 -16.94 -9.83
C ARG A 271 11.76 -17.84 -8.77
N THR A 272 12.23 -19.07 -8.66
CA THR A 272 11.79 -20.02 -7.63
C THR A 272 12.06 -19.49 -6.24
N LYS A 273 13.23 -18.90 -6.01
CA LYS A 273 13.59 -18.27 -4.73
C LYS A 273 12.65 -17.11 -4.36
N ASP A 274 12.29 -16.25 -5.30
CA ASP A 274 11.37 -15.16 -5.06
C ASP A 274 9.94 -15.68 -4.79
N SER A 275 9.50 -16.72 -5.53
CA SER A 275 8.21 -17.40 -5.27
C SER A 275 8.15 -18.00 -3.86
N LEU A 276 9.19 -18.72 -3.45
CA LEU A 276 9.29 -19.33 -2.13
C LEU A 276 9.27 -18.26 -1.00
N ARG A 277 9.82 -17.07 -1.25
CA ARG A 277 9.73 -15.96 -0.30
C ARG A 277 8.30 -15.47 -0.11
N ALA A 278 7.54 -15.31 -1.19
CA ALA A 278 6.13 -14.90 -1.12
C ALA A 278 5.29 -15.95 -0.39
N ILE A 279 5.46 -17.24 -0.74
CA ILE A 279 4.79 -18.37 -0.07
C ILE A 279 5.18 -18.43 1.41
N GLY A 280 6.47 -18.33 1.72
CA GLY A 280 6.97 -18.35 3.09
C GLY A 280 6.39 -17.21 3.94
N ARG A 281 6.26 -16.00 3.38
CA ARG A 281 5.66 -14.86 4.08
C ARG A 281 4.16 -15.08 4.32
N ARG A 282 3.40 -15.54 3.33
CA ARG A 282 1.99 -15.92 3.52
C ARG A 282 1.85 -16.97 4.62
N ASN A 283 2.66 -18.02 4.59
CA ASN A 283 2.61 -19.09 5.59
C ASN A 283 2.97 -18.57 6.99
N GLN A 284 3.86 -17.58 7.10
CA GLN A 284 4.15 -16.90 8.36
C GLN A 284 2.92 -16.15 8.89
N VAL A 285 2.16 -15.45 8.03
CA VAL A 285 0.90 -14.79 8.41
C VAL A 285 -0.10 -15.81 8.94
N LEU A 286 -0.31 -16.91 8.18
CA LEU A 286 -1.21 -18.00 8.60
C LEU A 286 -0.78 -18.62 9.95
N PHE A 287 0.53 -18.79 10.18
CA PHE A 287 1.04 -19.31 11.44
C PHE A 287 0.78 -18.35 12.62
N GLN A 288 0.97 -17.05 12.40
CA GLN A 288 0.66 -16.05 13.43
C GLN A 288 -0.85 -16.01 13.72
N TRP A 289 -1.68 -16.14 12.70
CA TRP A 289 -3.13 -16.24 12.88
C TRP A 289 -3.52 -17.49 13.67
N LEU A 290 -2.95 -18.66 13.35
CA LEU A 290 -3.14 -19.89 14.14
C LEU A 290 -2.73 -19.69 15.60
N ARG A 291 -1.57 -19.11 15.86
CA ARG A 291 -1.08 -18.83 17.20
C ARG A 291 -2.07 -17.94 17.99
N ASN A 292 -2.55 -16.88 17.37
CA ASN A 292 -3.53 -15.98 17.99
C ASN A 292 -4.90 -16.67 18.18
N SER A 293 -5.28 -17.55 17.27
CA SER A 293 -6.50 -18.37 17.39
C SER A 293 -6.43 -19.32 18.60
N ASN A 294 -5.28 -19.98 18.78
CA ASN A 294 -5.04 -20.87 19.93
C ASN A 294 -4.99 -20.12 21.27
N ASN A 295 -4.52 -18.87 21.26
CA ASN A 295 -4.49 -17.99 22.43
C ASN A 295 -5.85 -17.34 22.71
N ASN A 296 -6.90 -17.67 21.96
CA ASN A 296 -8.22 -17.08 22.08
C ASN A 296 -8.22 -15.56 22.03
N ASN A 297 -7.40 -14.96 21.15
CA ASN A 297 -7.33 -13.52 21.01
C ASN A 297 -8.72 -12.93 20.72
N PRO A 298 -9.25 -12.03 21.58
CA PRO A 298 -10.61 -11.49 21.44
C PRO A 298 -10.77 -10.54 20.25
N ALA A 299 -9.67 -10.10 19.65
CA ALA A 299 -9.68 -9.23 18.48
C ALA A 299 -10.02 -9.98 17.18
N LEU A 300 -10.00 -11.30 17.17
CA LEU A 300 -10.27 -12.13 15.99
C LEU A 300 -11.75 -12.45 15.84
N SER A 301 -12.29 -12.19 14.66
CA SER A 301 -13.63 -12.61 14.25
C SER A 301 -13.66 -14.06 13.80
N ASN A 302 -12.63 -14.49 13.06
CA ASN A 302 -12.48 -15.87 12.59
C ASN A 302 -11.22 -16.50 13.16
N LYS A 303 -11.36 -17.70 13.67
CA LYS A 303 -10.23 -18.53 14.10
C LYS A 303 -9.84 -19.50 12.99
N ILE A 304 -8.59 -19.94 13.01
CA ILE A 304 -8.12 -21.06 12.18
C ILE A 304 -7.63 -22.19 13.08
N SER A 305 -8.00 -23.41 12.70
CA SER A 305 -7.55 -24.63 13.39
C SER A 305 -6.20 -25.10 12.81
N ARG A 306 -5.53 -25.98 13.54
CA ARG A 306 -4.29 -26.60 13.04
C ARG A 306 -4.49 -27.32 11.71
N LYS A 307 -5.59 -28.08 11.57
CA LYS A 307 -5.93 -28.79 10.33
C LYS A 307 -6.13 -27.82 9.16
N GLU A 308 -6.82 -26.72 9.41
CA GLU A 308 -7.05 -25.67 8.40
C GLU A 308 -5.75 -24.97 8.00
N TYR A 309 -4.89 -24.63 8.97
CA TYR A 309 -3.57 -24.08 8.69
C TYR A 309 -2.73 -25.01 7.81
N ASP A 310 -2.72 -26.32 8.13
CA ASP A 310 -1.95 -27.30 7.38
C ASP A 310 -2.46 -27.45 5.93
N SER A 311 -3.76 -27.29 5.70
CA SER A 311 -4.36 -27.21 4.36
C SER A 311 -3.99 -25.91 3.63
N LEU A 312 -4.20 -24.76 4.29
CA LEU A 312 -3.97 -23.43 3.69
C LEU A 312 -2.52 -23.20 3.30
N LYS A 313 -1.54 -23.69 4.10
CA LYS A 313 -0.11 -23.53 3.76
C LYS A 313 0.29 -24.28 2.50
N MET A 314 -0.44 -25.32 2.12
CA MET A 314 -0.19 -26.11 0.91
C MET A 314 -0.92 -25.54 -0.32
N THR A 315 -1.90 -24.65 -0.12
CA THR A 315 -2.63 -24.01 -1.21
C THR A 315 -1.68 -23.13 -2.05
N PRO A 316 -1.62 -23.30 -3.37
CA PRO A 316 -0.81 -22.41 -4.21
C PRO A 316 -1.33 -20.98 -4.19
N ILE A 317 -0.44 -20.00 -4.37
CA ILE A 317 -0.84 -18.61 -4.58
C ILE A 317 -1.18 -18.46 -6.07
N LEU A 318 -2.47 -18.45 -6.39
CA LEU A 318 -2.95 -18.25 -7.75
C LEU A 318 -3.26 -16.76 -7.93
N VAL A 319 -2.45 -16.08 -8.74
CA VAL A 319 -2.63 -14.67 -9.09
C VAL A 319 -3.38 -14.60 -10.42
N SER A 320 -4.57 -14.01 -10.40
CA SER A 320 -5.32 -13.62 -11.60
C SER A 320 -5.08 -12.13 -11.86
N TYR A 321 -3.86 -11.78 -12.26
CA TYR A 321 -3.47 -10.38 -12.41
C TYR A 321 -4.27 -9.69 -13.51
N THR A 322 -4.97 -8.63 -13.11
CA THR A 322 -5.70 -7.77 -14.03
C THR A 322 -5.08 -6.38 -14.00
N THR A 323 -4.64 -5.90 -15.16
CA THR A 323 -4.15 -4.51 -15.27
C THR A 323 -5.32 -3.55 -15.12
N VAL A 324 -5.18 -2.60 -14.19
CA VAL A 324 -6.09 -1.47 -14.10
C VAL A 324 -5.35 -0.26 -14.64
N ASP A 325 -5.25 -0.16 -15.96
CA ASP A 325 -4.67 1.01 -16.63
C ASP A 325 -5.80 1.97 -17.03
N HIS A 326 -5.59 3.28 -16.78
CA HIS A 326 -6.49 4.32 -17.26
C HIS A 326 -6.58 4.36 -18.80
N LYS A 327 -5.61 3.75 -19.50
CA LYS A 327 -5.61 3.60 -20.97
C LYS A 327 -6.38 2.38 -21.45
N GLU A 328 -6.63 1.38 -20.61
CA GLU A 328 -7.40 0.18 -20.95
C GLU A 328 -8.89 0.38 -20.66
N GLY A 329 -9.77 -0.31 -21.41
CA GLY A 329 -11.22 -0.26 -21.27
C GLY A 329 -11.90 0.55 -22.37
N LEU A 330 -13.20 0.81 -22.21
CA LEU A 330 -14.04 1.44 -23.21
C LEU A 330 -13.58 2.88 -23.51
N ALA A 331 -13.53 3.25 -24.79
CA ALA A 331 -13.27 4.59 -25.31
C ALA A 331 -11.96 5.24 -24.80
N PRO A 332 -10.78 4.62 -24.94
CA PRO A 332 -9.54 5.13 -24.38
C PRO A 332 -9.15 6.53 -24.91
N TYR A 333 -9.34 6.78 -26.19
CA TYR A 333 -9.06 8.10 -26.79
C TYR A 333 -10.01 9.19 -26.29
N PHE A 334 -11.31 8.86 -26.16
CA PHE A 334 -12.29 9.77 -25.56
C PHE A 334 -11.91 10.13 -24.12
N ARG A 335 -11.52 9.16 -23.33
CA ARG A 335 -11.09 9.40 -21.94
C ARG A 335 -9.85 10.29 -21.85
N GLU A 336 -8.89 10.14 -22.77
CA GLU A 336 -7.71 11.00 -22.82
C GLU A 336 -8.07 12.45 -23.23
N SER A 337 -8.94 12.63 -24.23
CA SER A 337 -9.48 13.94 -24.59
C SER A 337 -10.22 14.60 -23.41
N LEU A 338 -11.12 13.83 -22.77
CA LEU A 338 -11.86 14.26 -21.58
C LEU A 338 -10.92 14.70 -20.45
N ARG A 339 -9.82 13.96 -20.21
CA ARG A 339 -8.81 14.29 -19.23
C ARG A 339 -8.21 15.69 -19.47
N GLN A 340 -7.89 15.98 -20.73
CA GLN A 340 -7.31 17.27 -21.11
C GLN A 340 -8.31 18.40 -20.93
N GLU A 341 -9.55 18.21 -21.38
CA GLU A 341 -10.63 19.20 -21.25
C GLU A 341 -10.96 19.51 -19.79
N VAL A 342 -11.19 18.48 -18.97
CA VAL A 342 -11.49 18.67 -17.54
C VAL A 342 -10.31 19.31 -16.82
N SER A 343 -9.07 18.90 -17.12
CA SER A 343 -7.89 19.51 -16.51
C SER A 343 -7.72 20.99 -16.90
N LYS A 344 -8.16 21.39 -18.10
CA LYS A 344 -8.18 22.79 -18.53
C LYS A 344 -9.28 23.57 -17.81
N LEU A 345 -10.50 23.02 -17.79
CA LEU A 345 -11.67 23.60 -17.10
C LEU A 345 -11.38 23.91 -15.63
N LEU A 346 -10.78 22.95 -14.91
CA LEU A 346 -10.45 23.12 -13.49
C LEU A 346 -9.38 24.18 -13.21
N LYS A 347 -8.66 24.65 -14.24
CA LYS A 347 -7.66 25.72 -14.14
C LYS A 347 -8.18 27.08 -14.61
N GLU A 348 -9.41 27.15 -15.06
CA GLU A 348 -10.01 28.41 -15.49
C GLU A 348 -10.18 29.37 -14.32
N LYS A 349 -9.94 30.65 -14.59
CA LYS A 349 -10.02 31.73 -13.61
C LYS A 349 -11.04 32.78 -14.03
N ASP A 350 -11.64 33.41 -13.06
CA ASP A 350 -12.51 34.54 -13.28
C ASP A 350 -11.74 35.84 -13.59
N LYS A 351 -12.45 36.96 -13.72
CA LYS A 351 -11.86 38.27 -13.99
C LYS A 351 -11.01 38.78 -12.83
N ASN A 352 -11.16 38.24 -11.62
CA ASN A 352 -10.41 38.62 -10.42
C ASN A 352 -9.15 37.76 -10.24
N GLY A 353 -8.98 36.73 -11.07
CA GLY A 353 -7.83 35.81 -10.99
C GLY A 353 -8.09 34.59 -10.08
N ASP A 354 -9.29 34.45 -9.55
CA ASP A 354 -9.69 33.30 -8.73
C ASP A 354 -10.12 32.12 -9.59
N TYR A 355 -9.91 30.90 -9.11
CA TYR A 355 -10.33 29.71 -9.83
C TYR A 355 -11.86 29.58 -9.84
N LEU A 356 -12.47 29.39 -11.01
CA LEU A 356 -13.93 29.20 -11.18
C LEU A 356 -14.43 27.97 -10.40
N TYR A 357 -13.60 26.93 -10.33
CA TYR A 357 -13.89 25.68 -9.62
C TYR A 357 -12.86 25.49 -8.52
N ALA A 358 -13.06 26.18 -7.40
CA ALA A 358 -12.17 26.14 -6.25
C ALA A 358 -12.76 25.33 -5.09
N LYS A 359 -11.90 24.75 -4.29
CA LYS A 359 -12.21 24.19 -2.98
C LYS A 359 -12.47 25.33 -1.97
N LYS A 360 -12.94 24.97 -0.78
CA LYS A 360 -13.17 25.94 0.32
C LYS A 360 -11.92 26.75 0.72
N ASP A 361 -10.74 26.20 0.46
CA ASP A 361 -9.44 26.83 0.73
C ASP A 361 -8.91 27.68 -0.45
N GLY A 362 -9.72 27.88 -1.51
CA GLY A 362 -9.35 28.64 -2.69
C GLY A 362 -8.46 27.88 -3.70
N THR A 363 -8.06 26.64 -3.39
CA THR A 363 -7.24 25.83 -4.33
C THR A 363 -8.11 25.17 -5.41
N PRO A 364 -7.60 24.98 -6.65
CA PRO A 364 -8.35 24.30 -7.70
C PRO A 364 -8.52 22.81 -7.39
N TYR A 365 -9.63 22.23 -7.86
CA TYR A 365 -9.80 20.78 -7.86
C TYR A 365 -8.76 20.11 -8.77
N ASN A 366 -8.34 18.91 -8.39
CA ASN A 366 -7.42 18.09 -9.16
C ASN A 366 -8.11 16.79 -9.60
N ILE A 367 -8.16 16.56 -10.90
CA ILE A 367 -8.81 15.40 -11.52
C ILE A 367 -8.26 14.05 -11.02
N TYR A 368 -7.04 14.02 -10.49
CA TYR A 368 -6.36 12.77 -10.12
C TYR A 368 -6.45 12.41 -8.64
N ARG A 369 -6.95 13.32 -7.78
CA ARG A 369 -6.86 13.11 -6.33
C ARG A 369 -8.07 13.57 -5.52
N ASP A 370 -9.00 14.29 -6.14
CA ASP A 370 -10.07 14.93 -5.38
C ASP A 370 -11.43 14.25 -5.57
N GLY A 371 -11.47 13.03 -6.14
CA GLY A 371 -12.65 12.16 -6.18
C GLY A 371 -13.83 12.71 -6.96
N LEU A 372 -13.57 13.39 -8.08
CA LEU A 372 -14.61 13.99 -8.90
C LEU A 372 -15.47 12.93 -9.58
N LYS A 373 -16.76 13.21 -9.74
CA LYS A 373 -17.65 12.43 -10.59
C LYS A 373 -17.87 13.18 -11.90
N ILE A 374 -17.33 12.64 -12.99
CA ILE A 374 -17.32 13.27 -14.30
C ILE A 374 -18.38 12.57 -15.17
N TYR A 375 -19.53 13.22 -15.29
CA TYR A 375 -20.63 12.71 -16.10
C TYR A 375 -20.41 13.07 -17.57
N THR A 376 -20.54 12.07 -18.43
CA THR A 376 -20.36 12.22 -19.88
C THR A 376 -21.64 11.86 -20.64
N THR A 377 -21.75 12.35 -21.86
CA THR A 377 -22.84 12.03 -22.77
C THR A 377 -22.59 10.73 -23.55
N LEU A 378 -21.47 10.02 -23.29
CA LEU A 378 -21.12 8.79 -23.99
C LEU A 378 -22.17 7.71 -23.73
N ASN A 379 -22.64 7.04 -24.80
CA ASN A 379 -23.46 5.85 -24.73
C ASN A 379 -22.57 4.61 -24.84
N THR A 380 -22.44 3.86 -23.76
CA THR A 380 -21.49 2.72 -23.70
C THR A 380 -21.93 1.57 -24.63
N SER A 381 -23.23 1.36 -24.85
CA SER A 381 -23.72 0.32 -25.75
C SER A 381 -23.39 0.65 -27.22
N LEU A 382 -23.55 1.92 -27.59
CA LEU A 382 -23.22 2.39 -28.93
C LEU A 382 -21.69 2.37 -29.16
N GLN A 383 -20.93 2.81 -28.17
CA GLN A 383 -19.46 2.81 -28.22
C GLN A 383 -18.89 1.39 -28.39
N LYS A 384 -19.37 0.40 -27.63
CA LYS A 384 -18.96 -1.00 -27.78
C LYS A 384 -19.25 -1.54 -29.19
N LYS A 385 -20.38 -1.19 -29.77
CA LYS A 385 -20.71 -1.58 -31.14
C LYS A 385 -19.78 -0.91 -32.16
N ALA A 386 -19.45 0.36 -31.97
CA ALA A 386 -18.54 1.09 -32.83
C ALA A 386 -17.11 0.50 -32.77
N GLU A 387 -16.57 0.27 -31.58
CA GLU A 387 -15.25 -0.36 -31.38
C GLU A 387 -15.22 -1.77 -32.03
N ALA A 388 -16.23 -2.59 -31.80
CA ALA A 388 -16.35 -3.91 -32.42
C ALA A 388 -16.41 -3.85 -33.94
N ALA A 389 -17.08 -2.86 -34.51
CA ALA A 389 -17.12 -2.65 -35.96
C ALA A 389 -15.75 -2.28 -36.52
N VAL A 390 -15.03 -1.36 -35.86
CA VAL A 390 -13.66 -0.97 -36.25
C VAL A 390 -12.71 -2.18 -36.20
N VAL A 391 -12.72 -2.93 -35.08
CA VAL A 391 -11.87 -4.14 -34.94
C VAL A 391 -12.20 -5.16 -36.03
N ARG A 392 -13.48 -5.43 -36.32
CA ARG A 392 -13.93 -6.35 -37.37
C ARG A 392 -13.41 -5.91 -38.72
N HIS A 393 -13.55 -4.62 -39.04
CA HIS A 393 -13.13 -4.06 -40.34
C HIS A 393 -11.62 -4.14 -40.52
N LEU A 394 -10.84 -3.73 -39.48
CA LEU A 394 -9.36 -3.73 -39.53
C LEU A 394 -8.75 -5.13 -39.45
N SER A 395 -9.43 -6.11 -38.80
CA SER A 395 -8.95 -7.49 -38.71
C SER A 395 -9.13 -8.30 -40.00
N GLY A 396 -9.71 -7.71 -41.05
CA GLY A 396 -10.00 -8.42 -42.30
C GLY A 396 -11.11 -9.49 -42.18
N LYS A 397 -11.78 -9.58 -41.04
CA LYS A 397 -12.90 -10.52 -40.78
C LYS A 397 -14.28 -9.95 -41.12
N ASP A 398 -14.33 -8.75 -41.71
CA ASP A 398 -15.59 -8.13 -42.13
C ASP A 398 -16.05 -8.70 -43.46
N PRO A 399 -17.19 -9.41 -43.51
CA PRO A 399 -17.71 -9.98 -44.76
C PRO A 399 -18.06 -8.91 -45.80
N LEU A 400 -18.22 -7.64 -45.37
CA LEU A 400 -18.47 -6.51 -46.27
C LEU A 400 -17.18 -5.89 -46.84
N ASN A 401 -16.03 -6.25 -46.30
CA ASN A 401 -14.75 -5.72 -46.75
C ASN A 401 -14.09 -6.62 -47.80
N LYS A 402 -14.42 -6.35 -49.08
CA LYS A 402 -13.86 -7.06 -50.25
C LYS A 402 -12.32 -6.92 -50.36
N ASN A 403 -11.67 -6.05 -49.60
CA ASN A 403 -10.24 -5.81 -49.56
C ASN A 403 -9.55 -6.33 -48.29
N ALA A 404 -10.18 -7.24 -47.58
CA ALA A 404 -9.71 -7.79 -46.30
C ALA A 404 -8.25 -8.24 -46.31
N ASN A 405 -7.72 -8.73 -47.42
CA ASN A 405 -6.33 -9.21 -47.61
C ASN A 405 -5.30 -8.07 -47.70
N LYS A 406 -5.71 -6.78 -47.75
CA LYS A 406 -4.80 -5.64 -47.82
C LYS A 406 -4.53 -4.94 -46.49
N VAL A 407 -5.15 -5.41 -45.39
CA VAL A 407 -5.13 -4.76 -44.07
C VAL A 407 -4.16 -5.38 -43.03
N PRO A 408 -3.43 -6.52 -43.26
CA PRO A 408 -2.55 -7.11 -42.23
C PRO A 408 -1.50 -6.15 -41.70
N ALA A 409 -0.96 -5.27 -42.55
CA ALA A 409 0.08 -4.30 -42.15
C ALA A 409 -0.46 -3.17 -41.22
N LEU A 410 -1.73 -2.81 -41.34
CA LEU A 410 -2.39 -1.84 -40.45
C LEU A 410 -2.74 -2.49 -39.12
N GLN A 411 -3.19 -3.74 -39.10
CA GLN A 411 -3.44 -4.51 -37.89
C GLN A 411 -2.17 -4.71 -37.10
N GLU A 412 -1.07 -5.13 -37.76
CA GLU A 412 0.22 -5.32 -37.10
C GLU A 412 0.82 -4.03 -36.52
N LYS A 413 0.56 -2.88 -37.18
CA LYS A 413 0.95 -1.57 -36.70
C LYS A 413 0.09 -1.11 -35.52
N PHE A 414 -1.20 -1.43 -35.54
CA PHE A 414 -2.13 -1.16 -34.45
C PHE A 414 -1.77 -1.99 -33.20
N ASP A 415 -1.51 -3.28 -33.38
CA ASP A 415 -1.14 -4.20 -32.29
C ASP A 415 0.23 -3.88 -31.70
N ARG A 416 1.19 -3.34 -32.50
CA ARG A 416 2.49 -2.87 -32.00
C ARG A 416 2.38 -1.59 -31.16
N ASN A 417 1.45 -0.69 -31.47
CA ASN A 417 1.25 0.55 -30.71
C ASN A 417 0.42 0.35 -29.44
N ASN A 418 -0.24 -0.81 -29.29
CA ASN A 418 -1.09 -1.14 -28.14
C ASN A 418 -0.46 -2.20 -27.20
N ARG A 419 0.79 -2.62 -27.45
CA ARG A 419 1.61 -3.43 -26.55
C ARG A 419 2.64 -2.56 -25.82
#